data_c246d6872959563c4138b145bbb29e6e
#
_entry.id   c246d6872959563c4138b145bbb29e6e
#
_cell.length_a   1.000
_cell.length_b   1.000
_cell.length_c   1.000
_cell.angle_alpha   90.00
_cell.angle_beta   90.00
_cell.angle_gamma   90.00
#
_symmetry.space_group_name_H-M   'P 1'
#
loop_
_entity.id
_entity.type
_entity.pdbx_description
1 polymer ?
#
loop_
_entity_poly.entity_id
_entity_poly.type
_entity_poly.pdbx_seq_one_letter_code
_entity_poly.pdbx_strand_id
1 'polypeptide(L)'
;MDTLLEAIDVCDVDGFCFGNYTDEEAGTGCTVIVAPEGATGGVDVRGGAPASRETDLLRPENTVDKVHAVCLSGGSAFGLEAASGVARELESRGIGLPVGPTQVPIVCSSCIFDLAFGDPTVRPDIEAGIAAVREALDHTPTKLEQGNVGAGTGATVGKLMGPATCMKAGLGAAAVALGPVKVGAVVSVNACGNVVDPFTGE
;
A
#
# COMPACT_ATOMS: atom_id res chain seq x y z
N MET A 1 -10.15 -32.91 13.02
CA MET A 1 -10.49 -32.12 11.82
C MET A 1 -9.30 -31.20 11.58
N ASP A 2 -8.35 -31.64 10.77
CA ASP A 2 -7.21 -30.79 10.42
C ASP A 2 -7.70 -29.71 9.49
N THR A 3 -7.98 -28.54 10.05
CA THR A 3 -8.30 -27.36 9.26
C THR A 3 -6.96 -26.84 8.74
N LEU A 4 -6.59 -27.31 7.55
CA LEU A 4 -5.35 -26.89 6.91
C LEU A 4 -5.48 -25.42 6.47
N LEU A 5 -4.46 -24.64 6.75
CA LEU A 5 -4.27 -23.33 6.13
C LEU A 5 -4.07 -23.53 4.63
N GLU A 6 -4.89 -22.88 3.82
CA GLU A 6 -4.78 -22.87 2.37
C GLU A 6 -4.12 -21.57 1.93
N ALA A 7 -3.06 -21.64 1.12
CA ALA A 7 -2.46 -20.48 0.51
C ALA A 7 -3.34 -19.99 -0.63
N ILE A 8 -3.69 -18.70 -0.60
CA ILE A 8 -4.51 -18.00 -1.62
C ILE A 8 -3.80 -16.74 -2.06
N ASP A 9 -4.30 -16.07 -3.10
CA ASP A 9 -3.86 -14.72 -3.44
C ASP A 9 -4.56 -13.67 -2.54
N VAL A 10 -3.94 -12.50 -2.34
CA VAL A 10 -4.59 -11.40 -1.61
C VAL A 10 -5.84 -10.92 -2.32
N CYS A 11 -5.89 -11.05 -3.65
CA CYS A 11 -7.07 -10.72 -4.46
C CYS A 11 -8.27 -11.66 -4.18
N ASP A 12 -8.05 -12.81 -3.54
CA ASP A 12 -9.12 -13.71 -3.09
C ASP A 12 -9.74 -13.27 -1.75
N VAL A 13 -9.19 -12.24 -1.09
CA VAL A 13 -9.75 -11.70 0.16
C VAL A 13 -10.95 -10.82 -0.17
N ASP A 14 -12.14 -11.29 0.18
CA ASP A 14 -13.41 -10.65 -0.19
C ASP A 14 -13.51 -9.21 0.34
N GLY A 15 -14.09 -8.33 -0.48
CA GLY A 15 -14.35 -6.93 -0.11
C GLY A 15 -13.17 -5.99 -0.35
N PHE A 16 -12.05 -6.49 -0.91
CA PHE A 16 -10.88 -5.68 -1.24
C PHE A 16 -10.52 -5.80 -2.72
N CYS A 17 -10.06 -4.68 -3.29
CA CYS A 17 -9.52 -4.59 -4.63
C CYS A 17 -8.11 -4.02 -4.56
N PHE A 18 -7.22 -4.47 -5.44
CA PHE A 18 -5.81 -4.13 -5.41
C PHE A 18 -5.37 -3.56 -6.76
N GLY A 19 -4.53 -2.53 -6.75
CA GLY A 19 -4.00 -1.96 -7.98
C GLY A 19 -2.65 -1.30 -7.76
N ASN A 20 -1.81 -1.37 -8.79
CA ASN A 20 -0.49 -0.77 -8.83
C ASN A 20 -0.44 0.34 -9.88
N TYR A 21 0.29 1.41 -9.58
CA TYR A 21 0.88 2.30 -10.56
C TYR A 21 2.40 2.17 -10.47
N THR A 22 3.06 1.92 -11.60
CA THR A 22 4.50 1.70 -11.68
C THR A 22 5.10 2.66 -12.70
N ASP A 23 6.08 3.44 -12.27
CA ASP A 23 6.96 4.21 -13.16
C ASP A 23 8.35 3.57 -13.13
N GLU A 24 8.60 2.71 -14.12
CA GLU A 24 9.86 1.97 -14.23
C GLU A 24 11.04 2.88 -14.53
N GLU A 25 10.83 3.93 -15.33
CA GLU A 25 11.87 4.88 -15.74
C GLU A 25 12.33 5.72 -14.55
N ALA A 26 11.40 6.27 -13.81
CA ALA A 26 11.70 7.04 -12.61
C ALA A 26 12.05 6.18 -11.40
N GLY A 27 11.71 4.89 -11.42
CA GLY A 27 12.01 3.96 -10.34
C GLY A 27 11.15 4.17 -9.10
N THR A 28 9.88 4.51 -9.26
CA THR A 28 8.93 4.75 -8.16
C THR A 28 7.52 4.30 -8.54
N GLY A 29 6.57 4.37 -7.62
CA GLY A 29 5.18 4.01 -7.87
C GLY A 29 4.35 3.95 -6.59
N CYS A 30 3.07 3.58 -6.73
CA CYS A 30 2.19 3.38 -5.58
C CYS A 30 1.31 2.14 -5.76
N THR A 31 0.87 1.59 -4.64
CA THR A 31 -0.05 0.45 -4.55
C THR A 31 -1.25 0.85 -3.71
N VAL A 32 -2.45 0.55 -4.19
CA VAL A 32 -3.67 0.82 -3.45
C VAL A 32 -4.38 -0.48 -3.08
N ILE A 33 -4.94 -0.48 -1.88
CA ILE A 33 -5.86 -1.48 -1.38
C ILE A 33 -7.18 -0.75 -1.16
N VAL A 34 -8.18 -1.03 -1.96
CA VAL A 34 -9.48 -0.36 -1.94
C VAL A 34 -10.50 -1.27 -1.28
N ALA A 35 -11.26 -0.74 -0.33
CA ALA A 35 -12.44 -1.35 0.27
C ALA A 35 -13.68 -0.52 -0.12
N PRO A 36 -14.37 -0.83 -1.22
CA PRO A 36 -15.44 0.02 -1.76
C PRO A 36 -16.60 0.25 -0.77
N GLU A 37 -16.91 -0.76 0.04
CA GLU A 37 -17.95 -0.68 1.08
C GLU A 37 -17.43 -0.12 2.41
N GLY A 38 -16.13 0.22 2.45
CA GLY A 38 -15.40 0.58 3.66
C GLY A 38 -15.13 -0.61 4.59
N ALA A 39 -13.98 -0.60 5.22
CA ALA A 39 -13.54 -1.61 6.18
C ALA A 39 -13.16 -0.96 7.50
N THR A 40 -13.31 -1.68 8.61
CA THR A 40 -12.79 -1.24 9.91
C THR A 40 -11.27 -1.16 9.85
N GLY A 41 -10.71 -0.01 10.20
CA GLY A 41 -9.28 0.24 10.18
C GLY A 41 -8.66 0.25 11.57
N GLY A 42 -7.38 -0.10 11.63
CA GLY A 42 -6.53 0.06 12.79
C GLY A 42 -5.10 0.38 12.34
N VAL A 43 -4.31 1.04 13.17
CA VAL A 43 -2.95 1.45 12.83
C VAL A 43 -2.01 1.35 14.02
N ASP A 44 -0.77 1.00 13.71
CA ASP A 44 0.36 1.14 14.62
C ASP A 44 1.50 1.85 13.87
N VAL A 45 1.75 3.12 14.23
CA VAL A 45 2.79 3.94 13.58
C VAL A 45 4.06 3.89 14.40
N ARG A 46 5.11 3.31 13.82
CA ARG A 46 6.42 3.15 14.46
C ARG A 46 7.54 3.81 13.65
N GLY A 47 8.64 4.08 14.34
CA GLY A 47 9.82 4.73 13.76
C GLY A 47 9.85 6.23 13.97
N GLY A 48 11.02 6.82 13.77
CA GLY A 48 11.30 8.22 14.09
C GLY A 48 10.84 9.23 13.03
N ALA A 49 10.50 8.77 11.83
CA ALA A 49 10.11 9.63 10.71
C ALA A 49 9.02 8.97 9.85
N PRO A 50 7.82 8.75 10.39
CA PRO A 50 6.73 8.14 9.65
C PRO A 50 6.22 9.13 8.58
N ALA A 51 6.28 8.75 7.31
CA ALA A 51 5.61 9.44 6.23
C ALA A 51 4.21 8.82 6.09
N SER A 52 3.23 9.31 6.86
CA SER A 52 1.89 8.74 6.92
C SER A 52 0.81 9.83 6.90
N ARG A 53 -0.41 9.44 6.49
CA ARG A 53 -1.59 10.31 6.37
C ARG A 53 -2.82 9.59 6.93
N GLU A 54 -3.72 10.35 7.60
CA GLU A 54 -5.01 9.92 8.15
C GLU A 54 -4.90 8.79 9.21
N THR A 55 -3.76 8.65 9.87
CA THR A 55 -3.52 7.60 10.88
C THR A 55 -4.16 7.92 12.22
N ASP A 56 -4.23 9.20 12.61
CA ASP A 56 -4.87 9.60 13.86
C ASP A 56 -6.37 9.33 13.88
N LEU A 57 -7.01 9.33 12.71
CA LEU A 57 -8.43 9.00 12.54
C LEU A 57 -8.77 7.58 13.03
N LEU A 58 -7.82 6.65 12.97
CA LEU A 58 -8.01 5.23 13.30
C LEU A 58 -7.99 4.94 14.81
N ARG A 59 -7.90 5.96 15.66
CA ARG A 59 -8.03 5.78 17.10
C ARG A 59 -9.47 5.41 17.47
N PRO A 60 -9.68 4.43 18.37
CA PRO A 60 -11.01 3.93 18.69
C PRO A 60 -12.01 4.97 19.21
N GLU A 61 -11.49 6.06 19.78
CA GLU A 61 -12.29 7.19 20.28
C GLU A 61 -12.79 8.16 19.18
N ASN A 62 -12.30 8.02 17.96
CA ASN A 62 -12.66 8.89 16.85
C ASN A 62 -13.97 8.45 16.19
N THR A 63 -14.61 9.39 15.49
CA THR A 63 -15.99 9.24 15.01
C THR A 63 -16.11 8.35 13.76
N VAL A 64 -15.04 8.26 12.95
CA VAL A 64 -15.07 7.54 11.68
C VAL A 64 -14.62 6.10 11.90
N ASP A 65 -15.48 5.17 11.52
CA ASP A 65 -15.30 3.74 11.74
C ASP A 65 -14.90 2.93 10.47
N LYS A 66 -14.84 3.61 9.32
CA LYS A 66 -14.54 2.98 8.03
C LYS A 66 -13.39 3.66 7.30
N VAL A 67 -12.51 2.84 6.74
CA VAL A 67 -11.46 3.21 5.78
C VAL A 67 -11.85 2.68 4.41
N HIS A 68 -11.73 3.51 3.36
CA HIS A 68 -12.10 3.15 2.00
C HIS A 68 -10.89 2.75 1.14
N ALA A 69 -9.69 3.21 1.50
CA ALA A 69 -8.47 2.75 0.89
C ALA A 69 -7.24 2.93 1.79
N VAL A 70 -6.24 2.07 1.53
CA VAL A 70 -4.86 2.28 1.98
C VAL A 70 -4.00 2.49 0.74
N CYS A 71 -3.18 3.55 0.73
CA CYS A 71 -2.22 3.85 -0.32
C CYS A 71 -0.81 3.70 0.23
N LEU A 72 -0.07 2.70 -0.28
CA LEU A 72 1.36 2.57 -0.09
C LEU A 72 2.05 3.28 -1.26
N SER A 73 3.08 4.09 -1.01
CA SER A 73 3.71 4.90 -2.06
C SER A 73 5.23 4.95 -1.91
N GLY A 74 5.92 5.09 -3.02
CA GLY A 74 7.29 5.61 -3.04
C GLY A 74 7.32 7.11 -2.81
N GLY A 75 8.45 7.77 -3.12
CA GLY A 75 8.59 9.22 -3.08
C GLY A 75 8.79 9.84 -1.69
N SER A 76 8.98 9.02 -0.63
CA SER A 76 9.07 9.55 0.73
C SER A 76 7.82 10.39 1.08
N ALA A 77 7.93 11.41 1.92
CA ALA A 77 6.79 12.27 2.30
C ALA A 77 6.09 12.95 1.10
N PHE A 78 6.78 13.15 -0.03
CA PHE A 78 6.16 13.70 -1.25
C PHE A 78 5.11 12.74 -1.84
N GLY A 79 5.35 11.42 -1.76
CA GLY A 79 4.43 10.41 -2.29
C GLY A 79 3.08 10.32 -1.54
N LEU A 80 2.92 11.03 -0.41
CA LEU A 80 1.61 11.20 0.24
C LEU A 80 0.59 11.90 -0.67
N GLU A 81 1.04 12.59 -1.72
CA GLU A 81 0.18 13.22 -2.71
C GLU A 81 -0.65 12.20 -3.49
N ALA A 82 -0.14 11.01 -3.75
CA ALA A 82 -0.86 9.93 -4.42
C ALA A 82 -2.19 9.60 -3.72
N ALA A 83 -2.23 9.64 -2.38
CA ALA A 83 -3.45 9.42 -1.62
C ALA A 83 -4.55 10.47 -1.90
N SER A 84 -4.18 11.68 -2.32
CA SER A 84 -5.16 12.68 -2.77
C SER A 84 -5.78 12.29 -4.12
N GLY A 85 -5.01 11.68 -5.01
CA GLY A 85 -5.50 11.10 -6.25
C GLY A 85 -6.45 9.94 -5.99
N VAL A 86 -6.08 9.04 -5.06
CA VAL A 86 -6.95 7.94 -4.61
C VAL A 86 -8.29 8.49 -4.12
N ALA A 87 -8.28 9.48 -3.24
CA ALA A 87 -9.50 10.09 -2.71
C ALA A 87 -10.37 10.71 -3.82
N ARG A 88 -9.78 11.44 -4.77
CA ARG A 88 -10.50 12.02 -5.91
C ARG A 88 -11.19 10.98 -6.79
N GLU A 89 -10.49 9.92 -7.14
CA GLU A 89 -11.05 8.86 -7.99
C GLU A 89 -12.15 8.09 -7.25
N LEU A 90 -12.00 7.79 -5.96
CA LEU A 90 -13.05 7.16 -5.15
C LEU A 90 -14.29 8.05 -5.01
N GLU A 91 -14.11 9.36 -4.74
CA GLU A 91 -15.22 10.32 -4.69
C GLU A 91 -16.00 10.35 -6.01
N SER A 92 -15.29 10.39 -7.15
CA SER A 92 -15.92 10.40 -8.48
C SER A 92 -16.77 9.16 -8.75
N ARG A 93 -16.49 8.06 -8.04
CA ARG A 93 -17.23 6.78 -8.11
C ARG A 93 -18.32 6.65 -7.03
N GLY A 94 -18.49 7.67 -6.19
CA GLY A 94 -19.46 7.63 -5.09
C GLY A 94 -19.04 6.74 -3.92
N ILE A 95 -17.73 6.43 -3.81
CA ILE A 95 -17.16 5.61 -2.73
C ILE A 95 -16.63 6.55 -1.63
N GLY A 96 -17.15 6.43 -0.41
CA GLY A 96 -16.74 7.27 0.70
C GLY A 96 -17.76 7.30 1.82
N LEU A 97 -17.45 8.03 2.88
CA LEU A 97 -18.37 8.33 3.97
C LEU A 97 -19.34 9.42 3.50
N PRO A 98 -20.66 9.23 3.60
CA PRO A 98 -21.66 10.26 3.27
C PRO A 98 -21.51 11.46 4.22
N VAL A 99 -21.16 12.62 3.68
CA VAL A 99 -21.02 13.87 4.45
C VAL A 99 -21.75 14.98 3.71
N GLY A 100 -22.97 15.30 4.12
CA GLY A 100 -23.79 16.33 3.48
C GLY A 100 -23.99 16.07 1.98
N PRO A 101 -23.49 16.93 1.09
CA PRO A 101 -23.74 16.82 -0.35
C PRO A 101 -22.80 15.84 -1.09
N THR A 102 -21.78 15.29 -0.44
CA THR A 102 -20.76 14.48 -1.09
C THR A 102 -20.37 13.23 -0.30
N GLN A 103 -19.56 12.38 -0.93
CA GLN A 103 -18.87 11.26 -0.30
C GLN A 103 -17.45 11.69 0.03
N VAL A 104 -17.00 11.43 1.26
CA VAL A 104 -15.62 11.69 1.68
C VAL A 104 -14.89 10.36 1.80
N PRO A 105 -14.04 9.98 0.83
CA PRO A 105 -13.23 8.78 0.94
C PRO A 105 -12.22 8.92 2.07
N ILE A 106 -12.17 7.96 2.97
CA ILE A 106 -11.14 7.89 4.00
C ILE A 106 -9.99 7.06 3.44
N VAL A 107 -8.87 7.74 3.19
CA VAL A 107 -7.68 7.16 2.57
C VAL A 107 -6.50 7.30 3.50
N CYS A 108 -6.11 6.21 4.15
CA CYS A 108 -4.87 6.13 4.91
C CYS A 108 -3.69 5.93 3.96
N SER A 109 -2.54 6.51 4.27
CA SER A 109 -1.36 6.35 3.43
C SER A 109 -0.09 6.24 4.24
N SER A 110 0.89 5.50 3.69
CA SER A 110 2.28 5.50 4.15
C SER A 110 3.25 5.39 2.97
N CYS A 111 4.44 5.98 3.14
CA CYS A 111 5.43 6.02 2.09
C CYS A 111 6.74 5.36 2.49
N ILE A 112 7.40 4.74 1.50
CA ILE A 112 8.79 4.31 1.63
C ILE A 112 9.73 5.39 1.11
N PHE A 113 10.99 5.36 1.55
CA PHE A 113 12.06 6.20 1.03
C PHE A 113 12.75 5.50 -0.13
N ASP A 114 12.43 5.90 -1.35
CA ASP A 114 13.04 5.41 -2.59
C ASP A 114 13.78 6.49 -3.39
N LEU A 115 13.86 7.72 -2.88
CA LEU A 115 14.48 8.87 -3.55
C LEU A 115 15.96 8.68 -3.91
N ALA A 116 16.64 7.69 -3.34
CA ALA A 116 18.02 7.34 -3.67
C ALA A 116 18.13 6.33 -4.84
N PHE A 117 16.97 5.87 -5.36
CA PHE A 117 16.88 4.93 -6.48
C PHE A 117 16.23 5.62 -7.68
N GLY A 118 16.61 5.64 -8.83
CA GLY A 118 15.98 6.31 -9.98
C GLY A 118 16.05 7.84 -9.94
N ASP A 119 15.00 8.51 -10.41
CA ASP A 119 14.90 9.97 -10.47
C ASP A 119 14.19 10.55 -9.23
N PRO A 120 14.92 11.21 -8.31
CA PRO A 120 14.32 11.78 -7.11
C PRO A 120 13.38 12.97 -7.38
N THR A 121 13.31 13.49 -8.59
CA THR A 121 12.42 14.59 -8.96
C THR A 121 11.05 14.11 -9.41
N VAL A 122 10.92 12.84 -9.78
CA VAL A 122 9.65 12.18 -10.14
C VAL A 122 9.15 11.37 -8.93
N ARG A 123 7.92 11.61 -8.54
CA ARG A 123 7.33 10.97 -7.35
C ARG A 123 5.87 10.67 -7.62
N PRO A 124 5.30 9.65 -6.98
CA PRO A 124 3.87 9.36 -7.12
C PRO A 124 3.02 10.56 -6.70
N ASP A 125 2.28 11.08 -7.65
CA ASP A 125 1.42 12.25 -7.56
C ASP A 125 -0.08 11.86 -7.59
N ILE A 126 -0.93 12.85 -7.80
CA ILE A 126 -2.39 12.67 -7.93
C ILE A 126 -2.73 11.70 -9.06
N GLU A 127 -2.09 11.85 -10.23
CA GLU A 127 -2.39 11.01 -11.40
C GLU A 127 -1.95 9.55 -11.16
N ALA A 128 -0.84 9.34 -10.47
CA ALA A 128 -0.39 8.01 -10.04
C ALA A 128 -1.44 7.35 -9.13
N GLY A 129 -1.98 8.09 -8.15
CA GLY A 129 -3.02 7.60 -7.27
C GLY A 129 -4.32 7.25 -8.01
N ILE A 130 -4.75 8.09 -8.95
CA ILE A 130 -5.92 7.85 -9.81
C ILE A 130 -5.71 6.59 -10.65
N ALA A 131 -4.54 6.44 -11.28
CA ALA A 131 -4.22 5.28 -12.10
C ALA A 131 -4.25 3.97 -11.30
N ALA A 132 -3.69 3.97 -10.09
CA ALA A 132 -3.70 2.79 -9.21
C ALA A 132 -5.14 2.38 -8.79
N VAL A 133 -6.04 3.35 -8.52
CA VAL A 133 -7.45 3.04 -8.23
C VAL A 133 -8.16 2.47 -9.45
N ARG A 134 -7.91 3.01 -10.65
CA ARG A 134 -8.47 2.48 -11.89
C ARG A 134 -8.01 1.06 -12.16
N GLU A 135 -6.74 0.77 -11.93
CA GLU A 135 -6.24 -0.60 -12.00
C GLU A 135 -6.99 -1.52 -11.03
N ALA A 136 -7.20 -1.10 -9.80
CA ALA A 136 -7.89 -1.88 -8.78
C ALA A 136 -9.37 -2.16 -9.12
N LEU A 137 -10.09 -1.16 -9.61
CA LEU A 137 -11.56 -1.22 -9.73
C LEU A 137 -12.05 -1.55 -11.15
N ASP A 138 -11.31 -1.17 -12.18
CA ASP A 138 -11.74 -1.37 -13.58
C ASP A 138 -11.15 -2.65 -14.17
N HIS A 139 -9.93 -3.03 -13.79
CA HIS A 139 -9.28 -4.25 -14.26
C HIS A 139 -9.45 -5.42 -13.30
N THR A 140 -9.66 -5.15 -12.00
CA THR A 140 -9.89 -6.17 -10.95
C THR A 140 -8.94 -7.37 -11.09
N PRO A 141 -7.64 -7.17 -10.87
CA PRO A 141 -6.66 -8.24 -11.04
C PRO A 141 -6.97 -9.43 -10.12
N THR A 142 -6.86 -10.63 -10.66
CA THR A 142 -7.04 -11.89 -9.90
C THR A 142 -5.78 -12.29 -9.14
N LYS A 143 -4.68 -11.60 -9.38
CA LYS A 143 -3.40 -11.77 -8.71
C LYS A 143 -2.69 -10.43 -8.61
N LEU A 144 -2.25 -10.08 -7.40
CA LEU A 144 -1.43 -8.88 -7.20
C LEU A 144 0.00 -9.13 -7.67
N GLU A 145 0.48 -8.30 -8.59
CA GLU A 145 1.88 -8.31 -8.99
C GLU A 145 2.78 -7.91 -7.83
N GLN A 146 3.92 -8.56 -7.71
CA GLN A 146 4.89 -8.41 -6.62
C GLN A 146 6.29 -8.10 -7.16
N GLY A 147 7.18 -7.67 -6.28
CA GLY A 147 8.54 -7.31 -6.61
C GLY A 147 8.70 -5.83 -6.93
N ASN A 148 9.34 -5.51 -8.06
CA ASN A 148 9.65 -4.12 -8.44
C ASN A 148 8.45 -3.43 -9.14
N VAL A 149 7.30 -3.46 -8.50
CA VAL A 149 6.05 -2.88 -9.00
C VAL A 149 5.38 -2.03 -7.93
N GLY A 150 4.53 -1.11 -8.34
CA GLY A 150 3.78 -0.25 -7.43
C GLY A 150 4.68 0.46 -6.42
N ALA A 151 4.27 0.46 -5.17
CA ALA A 151 5.06 1.03 -4.06
C ALA A 151 6.42 0.33 -3.84
N GLY A 152 6.62 -0.85 -4.42
CA GLY A 152 7.88 -1.60 -4.34
C GLY A 152 8.90 -1.24 -5.42
N THR A 153 8.53 -0.44 -6.43
CA THR A 153 9.35 -0.14 -7.61
C THR A 153 10.73 0.41 -7.26
N GLY A 154 10.81 1.37 -6.35
CA GLY A 154 12.08 1.97 -5.89
C GLY A 154 12.62 1.38 -4.58
N ALA A 155 11.97 0.36 -4.02
CA ALA A 155 12.34 -0.21 -2.73
C ALA A 155 13.74 -0.83 -2.74
N THR A 156 14.52 -0.54 -1.70
CA THR A 156 15.88 -1.08 -1.50
C THR A 156 16.13 -1.45 -0.06
N VAL A 157 17.01 -2.42 0.17
CA VAL A 157 17.49 -2.88 1.49
C VAL A 157 19.01 -2.86 1.54
N GLY A 158 19.63 -3.13 2.69
CA GLY A 158 21.07 -3.23 2.82
C GLY A 158 21.82 -1.91 2.78
N LYS A 159 21.16 -0.79 3.10
CA LYS A 159 21.68 0.57 2.98
C LYS A 159 22.64 1.01 4.09
N LEU A 160 22.73 0.28 5.20
CA LEU A 160 23.52 0.67 6.38
C LEU A 160 25.01 0.84 6.09
N MET A 161 25.56 0.04 5.20
CA MET A 161 26.97 0.10 4.81
C MET A 161 27.20 0.93 3.55
N GLY A 162 26.20 1.70 3.14
CA GLY A 162 26.26 2.58 1.98
C GLY A 162 25.78 1.96 0.68
N PRO A 163 25.86 2.71 -0.44
CA PRO A 163 25.25 2.30 -1.71
C PRO A 163 25.80 1.00 -2.30
N ALA A 164 27.06 0.64 -2.00
CA ALA A 164 27.69 -0.56 -2.52
C ALA A 164 27.09 -1.87 -1.99
N THR A 165 26.37 -1.82 -0.87
CA THR A 165 25.70 -2.98 -0.26
C THR A 165 24.19 -2.97 -0.48
N CYS A 166 23.70 -1.94 -1.16
CA CYS A 166 22.28 -1.77 -1.41
C CYS A 166 21.77 -2.81 -2.41
N MET A 167 20.65 -3.45 -2.09
CA MET A 167 19.99 -4.43 -2.96
C MET A 167 18.56 -3.99 -3.24
N LYS A 168 18.01 -4.37 -4.39
CA LYS A 168 16.60 -4.19 -4.69
C LYS A 168 15.75 -5.03 -3.74
N ALA A 169 14.71 -4.39 -3.26
CA ALA A 169 13.61 -5.03 -2.55
C ALA A 169 12.34 -4.89 -3.40
N GLY A 170 11.17 -4.84 -2.78
CA GLY A 170 9.95 -4.70 -3.57
C GLY A 170 8.69 -4.74 -2.73
N LEU A 171 7.59 -4.88 -3.45
CA LEU A 171 6.27 -5.18 -2.91
C LEU A 171 6.15 -6.68 -2.71
N GLY A 172 5.69 -7.11 -1.55
CA GLY A 172 5.35 -8.49 -1.25
C GLY A 172 3.89 -8.62 -0.85
N ALA A 173 3.28 -9.74 -1.21
CA ALA A 173 1.93 -10.08 -0.79
C ALA A 173 1.81 -11.57 -0.49
N ALA A 174 1.04 -11.90 0.54
CA ALA A 174 0.70 -13.27 0.88
C ALA A 174 -0.68 -13.32 1.52
N ALA A 175 -1.43 -14.39 1.28
CA ALA A 175 -2.69 -14.60 1.95
C ALA A 175 -2.94 -16.08 2.23
N VAL A 176 -3.75 -16.35 3.27
CA VAL A 176 -4.17 -17.68 3.67
C VAL A 176 -5.66 -17.71 3.99
N ALA A 177 -6.28 -18.82 3.73
CA ALA A 177 -7.64 -19.12 4.15
C ALA A 177 -7.66 -20.18 5.24
N LEU A 178 -8.54 -20.00 6.23
CA LEU A 178 -8.84 -20.96 7.29
C LEU A 178 -10.36 -21.11 7.39
N GLY A 179 -10.93 -22.03 6.65
CA GLY A 179 -12.38 -22.12 6.47
C GLY A 179 -12.93 -20.81 5.86
N PRO A 180 -13.90 -20.14 6.50
CA PRO A 180 -14.47 -18.90 5.98
C PRO A 180 -13.61 -17.66 6.24
N VAL A 181 -12.55 -17.77 7.03
CA VAL A 181 -11.67 -16.65 7.38
C VAL A 181 -10.53 -16.56 6.40
N LYS A 182 -10.35 -15.41 5.78
CA LYS A 182 -9.23 -15.10 4.88
C LYS A 182 -8.39 -13.98 5.51
N VAL A 183 -7.09 -14.13 5.49
CA VAL A 183 -6.13 -13.14 6.00
C VAL A 183 -5.09 -12.87 4.94
N GLY A 184 -4.95 -11.61 4.55
CA GLY A 184 -3.96 -11.15 3.59
C GLY A 184 -2.99 -10.13 4.19
N ALA A 185 -1.78 -10.07 3.64
CA ALA A 185 -0.79 -9.05 3.93
C ALA A 185 -0.21 -8.52 2.64
N VAL A 186 -0.05 -7.20 2.56
CA VAL A 186 0.67 -6.51 1.48
C VAL A 186 1.73 -5.64 2.13
N VAL A 187 2.97 -5.76 1.69
CA VAL A 187 4.12 -5.12 2.33
C VAL A 187 4.99 -4.42 1.29
N SER A 188 5.21 -3.13 1.46
CA SER A 188 6.26 -2.40 0.78
C SER A 188 7.43 -2.19 1.74
N VAL A 189 8.62 -2.68 1.38
CA VAL A 189 9.77 -2.77 2.30
C VAL A 189 10.54 -1.46 2.34
N ASN A 190 10.56 -0.79 3.51
CA ASN A 190 11.31 0.44 3.76
C ASN A 190 12.46 0.23 4.76
N ALA A 191 13.32 -0.75 4.53
CA ALA A 191 14.38 -1.12 5.47
C ALA A 191 15.72 -0.44 5.15
N CYS A 192 16.49 -0.10 6.21
CA CYS A 192 17.90 0.22 6.11
C CYS A 192 18.79 -1.03 6.19
N GLY A 193 18.38 -2.02 6.98
CA GLY A 193 19.10 -3.29 7.16
C GLY A 193 18.94 -4.25 5.98
N ASN A 194 19.52 -5.43 6.13
CA ASN A 194 19.42 -6.52 5.17
C ASN A 194 18.18 -7.39 5.40
N VAL A 195 17.82 -8.16 4.39
CA VAL A 195 16.94 -9.32 4.54
C VAL A 195 17.81 -10.46 5.08
N VAL A 196 17.34 -11.10 6.13
CA VAL A 196 18.01 -12.27 6.73
C VAL A 196 16.99 -13.38 6.91
N ASP A 197 17.44 -14.61 6.81
CA ASP A 197 16.62 -15.76 7.17
C ASP A 197 16.36 -15.72 8.69
N PRO A 198 15.09 -15.70 9.13
CA PRO A 198 14.76 -15.57 10.55
C PRO A 198 15.15 -16.78 11.40
N PHE A 199 15.44 -17.95 10.76
CA PHE A 199 15.83 -19.17 11.46
C PHE A 199 17.35 -19.36 11.56
N THR A 200 18.10 -18.94 10.54
CA THR A 200 19.55 -19.07 10.50
C THR A 200 20.28 -17.78 10.87
N GLY A 201 19.67 -16.62 10.65
CA GLY A 201 20.28 -15.32 10.85
C GLY A 201 21.22 -14.89 9.71
N GLU A 202 21.30 -15.69 8.63
CA GLU A 202 22.14 -15.42 7.45
C GLU A 202 21.35 -14.67 6.35
#